data_6456a0fc6f027a47b86983857bf74ed7
#
_entry.id   6456a0fc6f027a47b86983857bf74ed7
#
_cell.length_a   1.000
_cell.length_b   1.000
_cell.length_c   1.000
_cell.angle_alpha   90.00
_cell.angle_beta   90.00
_cell.angle_gamma   90.00
#
_symmetry.space_group_name_H-M   'P 1'
#
loop_
_entity.id
_entity.type
_entity.pdbx_description
1 polymer ?
#
loop_
_entity_poly.entity_id
_entity_poly.type
_entity_poly.pdbx_seq_one_letter_code
_entity_poly.pdbx_strand_id
1 'polypeptide(L)'
;MNDRNADLEAVINEYSDMLYKICFVILKNEHDTKDVLQDTFMIYYTKRPDFESEEHKKAWLIRVSQNKCKEFLRFHKRHAAVPLEKIDETELITDGLNEYERETLSMIWDMNLKLKSVVVLHYIVGYSVDETADILKISSSAVKKRLQRAREALKSEYKGGLVYEK
;
A
#
# COMPACT_ATOMS: atom_id res chain seq x y z
N MET A 1 6.36 33.34 -6.97
CA MET A 1 5.52 32.36 -6.32
C MET A 1 5.66 31.06 -7.13
N ASN A 2 6.11 30.20 -6.79
CA ASN A 2 6.65 29.71 -5.62
C ASN A 2 7.23 28.36 -5.93
N ASP A 3 8.51 28.29 -5.93
CA ASP A 3 9.28 27.06 -6.18
C ASP A 3 8.73 25.87 -5.37
N ARG A 4 8.18 26.16 -4.21
CA ARG A 4 7.56 25.20 -3.28
C ARG A 4 6.30 24.53 -3.82
N ASN A 5 5.42 25.32 -4.40
CA ASN A 5 4.14 24.79 -4.90
C ASN A 5 4.37 24.02 -6.19
N ALA A 6 5.29 24.50 -7.03
CA ALA A 6 5.69 23.80 -8.24
C ALA A 6 6.34 22.45 -7.94
N ASP A 7 7.21 22.38 -6.93
CA ASP A 7 7.83 21.13 -6.47
C ASP A 7 6.79 20.14 -5.93
N LEU A 8 5.89 20.61 -5.07
CA LEU A 8 4.80 19.79 -4.54
C LEU A 8 3.91 19.26 -5.65
N GLU A 9 3.53 20.12 -6.59
CA GLU A 9 2.68 19.74 -7.73
C GLU A 9 3.35 18.68 -8.60
N ALA A 10 4.64 18.82 -8.87
CA ALA A 10 5.43 17.83 -9.60
C ALA A 10 5.47 16.48 -8.89
N VAL A 11 5.68 16.47 -7.58
CA VAL A 11 5.68 15.27 -6.76
C VAL A 11 4.30 14.60 -6.73
N ILE A 12 3.25 15.37 -6.58
CA ILE A 12 1.88 14.85 -6.65
C ILE A 12 1.62 14.19 -7.99
N ASN A 13 1.93 14.89 -9.09
CA ASN A 13 1.71 14.38 -10.44
C ASN A 13 2.50 13.11 -10.73
N GLU A 14 3.72 13.00 -10.22
CA GLU A 14 4.58 11.84 -10.46
C GLU A 14 4.21 10.62 -9.62
N TYR A 15 3.86 10.81 -8.35
CA TYR A 15 3.75 9.71 -7.39
C TYR A 15 2.32 9.36 -6.94
N SER A 16 1.31 10.19 -7.21
CA SER A 16 -0.04 9.97 -6.70
C SER A 16 -0.63 8.62 -7.08
N ASP A 17 -0.52 8.22 -8.34
CA ASP A 17 -1.13 6.97 -8.82
C ASP A 17 -0.54 5.75 -8.14
N MET A 18 0.78 5.72 -8.02
CA MET A 18 1.48 4.62 -7.34
C MET A 18 1.11 4.57 -5.86
N LEU A 19 1.18 5.71 -5.18
CA LEU A 19 0.85 5.79 -3.75
C LEU A 19 -0.61 5.46 -3.50
N TYR A 20 -1.51 5.88 -4.40
CA TYR A 20 -2.92 5.53 -4.33
C TYR A 20 -3.13 4.02 -4.35
N LYS A 21 -2.51 3.32 -5.29
CA LYS A 21 -2.59 1.86 -5.39
C LYS A 21 -2.10 1.17 -4.11
N ILE A 22 -0.95 1.60 -3.58
CA ILE A 22 -0.38 1.06 -2.35
C ILE A 22 -1.34 1.25 -1.17
N CYS A 23 -1.81 2.48 -0.96
CA CYS A 23 -2.67 2.80 0.17
C CYS A 23 -4.05 2.17 0.03
N PHE A 24 -4.58 2.09 -1.19
CA PHE A 24 -5.88 1.48 -1.44
C PHE A 24 -5.88 -0.03 -1.13
N VAL A 25 -4.83 -0.75 -1.48
CA VAL A 25 -4.69 -2.17 -1.11
C VAL A 25 -4.71 -2.34 0.42
N ILE A 26 -4.13 -1.37 1.13
CA ILE A 26 -4.08 -1.41 2.61
C ILE A 26 -5.41 -1.02 3.24
N LEU A 27 -6.03 0.07 2.76
CA LEU A 27 -7.20 0.69 3.40
C LEU A 27 -8.54 0.19 2.84
N LYS A 28 -8.58 -0.24 1.61
CA LYS A 28 -9.80 -0.70 0.91
C LYS A 28 -10.94 0.33 0.89
N ASN A 29 -10.60 1.61 0.89
CA ASN A 29 -11.58 2.70 0.89
C ASN A 29 -11.00 3.90 0.16
N GLU A 30 -11.74 4.42 -0.83
CA GLU A 30 -11.29 5.53 -1.67
C GLU A 30 -11.12 6.84 -0.88
N HIS A 31 -12.09 7.17 -0.07
CA HIS A 31 -12.08 8.41 0.74
C HIS A 31 -10.89 8.40 1.71
N ASP A 32 -10.71 7.31 2.43
CA ASP A 32 -9.62 7.16 3.40
C ASP A 32 -8.25 7.17 2.71
N THR A 33 -8.16 6.56 1.54
CA THR A 33 -6.94 6.59 0.72
C THR A 33 -6.59 8.01 0.30
N LYS A 34 -7.54 8.79 -0.16
CA LYS A 34 -7.33 10.19 -0.52
C LYS A 34 -6.89 11.03 0.68
N ASP A 35 -7.46 10.81 1.85
CA ASP A 35 -7.08 11.50 3.08
C ASP A 35 -5.63 11.17 3.48
N VAL A 36 -5.24 9.91 3.42
CA VAL A 36 -3.87 9.47 3.71
C VAL A 36 -2.88 10.05 2.71
N LEU A 37 -3.24 10.12 1.43
CA LEU A 37 -2.39 10.75 0.41
C LEU A 37 -2.21 12.24 0.67
N GLN A 38 -3.28 12.93 1.00
CA GLN A 38 -3.23 14.34 1.34
C GLN A 38 -2.28 14.58 2.52
N ASP A 39 -2.40 13.80 3.59
CA ASP A 39 -1.51 13.86 4.74
C ASP A 39 -0.05 13.58 4.35
N THR A 40 0.19 12.60 3.49
CA THR A 40 1.52 12.26 3.01
C THR A 40 2.17 13.43 2.28
N PHE A 41 1.46 14.06 1.36
CA PHE A 41 1.96 15.21 0.62
C PHE A 41 2.11 16.46 1.50
N MET A 42 1.26 16.63 2.50
CA MET A 42 1.41 17.70 3.48
C MET A 42 2.67 17.52 4.35
N ILE A 43 2.99 16.28 4.71
CA ILE A 43 4.23 15.97 5.42
C ILE A 43 5.45 16.26 4.53
N TYR A 44 5.41 15.88 3.28
CA TYR A 44 6.45 16.22 2.31
C TYR A 44 6.66 17.74 2.21
N TYR A 45 5.59 18.47 2.02
CA TYR A 45 5.62 19.93 1.91
C TYR A 45 6.17 20.64 3.16
N THR A 46 5.79 20.13 4.34
CA THR A 46 6.17 20.73 5.63
C THR A 46 7.59 20.38 6.03
N LYS A 47 7.96 19.10 5.93
CA LYS A 47 9.29 18.64 6.39
C LYS A 47 10.42 18.94 5.43
N ARG A 48 10.15 18.98 4.14
CA ARG A 48 11.14 19.22 3.09
C ARG A 48 12.42 18.41 3.25
N PRO A 49 12.33 17.08 3.28
CA PRO A 49 13.52 16.27 3.43
C PRO A 49 14.43 16.43 2.22
N ASP A 50 15.73 16.40 2.45
CA ASP A 50 16.72 16.32 1.39
C ASP A 50 16.87 14.86 0.94
N PHE A 51 16.89 14.64 -0.35
CA PHE A 51 17.02 13.32 -0.93
C PHE A 51 18.28 13.19 -1.76
N GLU A 52 18.97 12.09 -1.58
CA GLU A 52 20.19 11.78 -2.36
C GLU A 52 19.88 11.39 -3.81
N SER A 53 18.65 10.90 -4.07
CA SER A 53 18.21 10.43 -5.38
C SER A 53 16.68 10.43 -5.47
N GLU A 54 16.16 10.31 -6.70
CA GLU A 54 14.72 10.12 -6.92
C GLU A 54 14.22 8.80 -6.30
N GLU A 55 15.04 7.76 -6.32
CA GLU A 55 14.71 6.48 -5.66
C GLU A 55 14.59 6.63 -4.13
N HIS A 56 15.45 7.43 -3.52
CA HIS A 56 15.36 7.75 -2.11
C HIS A 56 14.07 8.54 -1.78
N LYS A 57 13.70 9.50 -2.60
CA LYS A 57 12.44 10.26 -2.49
C LYS A 57 11.22 9.33 -2.58
N LYS A 58 11.20 8.49 -3.59
CA LYS A 58 10.14 7.51 -3.81
C LYS A 58 9.97 6.56 -2.62
N ALA A 59 11.06 5.98 -2.14
CA ALA A 59 11.07 5.11 -0.97
C ALA A 59 10.55 5.82 0.29
N TRP A 60 10.94 7.06 0.49
CA TRP A 60 10.49 7.89 1.61
C TRP A 60 8.97 8.15 1.54
N LEU A 61 8.45 8.53 0.37
CA LEU A 61 7.02 8.75 0.16
C LEU A 61 6.21 7.47 0.43
N ILE A 62 6.69 6.34 -0.05
CA ILE A 62 6.05 5.04 0.21
C ILE A 62 6.01 4.75 1.71
N ARG A 63 7.13 4.93 2.41
CA ARG A 63 7.20 4.69 3.85
C ARG A 63 6.26 5.59 4.63
N VAL A 64 6.25 6.88 4.32
CA VAL A 64 5.36 7.86 4.98
C VAL A 64 3.90 7.49 4.74
N SER A 65 3.53 7.17 3.50
CA SER A 65 2.16 6.80 3.17
C SER A 65 1.72 5.51 3.88
N GLN A 66 2.56 4.50 3.93
CA GLN A 66 2.24 3.26 4.66
C GLN A 66 2.15 3.48 6.17
N ASN A 67 3.00 4.31 6.74
CA ASN A 67 2.91 4.71 8.15
C ASN A 67 1.60 5.45 8.43
N LYS A 68 1.16 6.31 7.52
CA LYS A 68 -0.15 6.98 7.63
C LYS A 68 -1.32 6.00 7.54
N CYS A 69 -1.25 5.03 6.66
CA CYS A 69 -2.24 3.95 6.61
C CYS A 69 -2.32 3.20 7.95
N LYS A 70 -1.16 2.90 8.52
CA LYS A 70 -1.06 2.19 9.80
C LYS A 70 -1.65 3.01 10.97
N GLU A 71 -1.34 4.31 11.02
CA GLU A 71 -1.93 5.23 12.01
C GLU A 71 -3.45 5.31 11.85
N PHE A 72 -3.92 5.44 10.62
CA PHE A 72 -5.34 5.48 10.29
C PHE A 72 -6.07 4.22 10.76
N LEU A 73 -5.55 3.05 10.46
CA LEU A 73 -6.14 1.78 10.87
C LEU A 73 -6.14 1.61 12.39
N ARG A 74 -5.08 2.04 13.09
CA ARG A 74 -5.02 2.03 14.55
C ARG A 74 -6.06 2.96 15.17
N PHE A 75 -6.21 4.15 14.63
CA PHE A 75 -7.20 5.12 15.08
C PHE A 75 -8.61 4.57 14.93
N HIS A 76 -8.97 4.04 13.78
CA HIS A 76 -10.29 3.48 13.51
C HIS A 76 -10.57 2.25 14.38
N LYS A 77 -9.61 1.40 14.63
CA LYS A 77 -9.76 0.26 15.53
C LYS A 77 -10.09 0.68 16.96
N ARG A 78 -9.53 1.79 17.43
CA ARG A 78 -9.77 2.32 18.78
C ARG A 78 -11.10 3.06 18.91
N HIS A 79 -11.59 3.67 17.83
CA HIS A 79 -12.74 4.56 17.80
C HIS A 79 -13.93 3.96 17.03
N ALA A 80 -13.88 2.69 16.66
CA ALA A 80 -14.93 2.02 15.91
C ALA A 80 -16.15 1.77 16.83
N ALA A 81 -16.98 2.79 16.98
CA ALA A 81 -18.33 2.67 17.53
C ALA A 81 -19.36 2.26 16.48
N VAL A 82 -19.01 2.31 15.20
CA VAL A 82 -19.85 1.91 14.07
C VAL A 82 -18.99 1.04 13.15
N PRO A 83 -19.44 -0.17 12.78
CA PRO A 83 -18.79 -0.91 11.71
C PRO A 83 -18.72 0.02 10.51
N LEU A 84 -17.52 0.23 9.95
CA LEU A 84 -17.39 0.80 8.63
C LEU A 84 -18.31 -0.02 7.75
N GLU A 85 -19.43 0.53 7.34
CA GLU A 85 -20.25 -0.09 6.33
C GLU A 85 -19.29 -0.41 5.18
N LYS A 86 -19.23 -1.69 4.82
CA LYS A 86 -18.53 -2.11 3.62
C LYS A 86 -19.29 -1.51 2.45
N ILE A 87 -19.01 -0.24 2.18
CA ILE A 87 -19.38 0.36 0.91
C ILE A 87 -18.59 -0.47 -0.10
N ASP A 88 -19.32 -1.13 -0.96
CA ASP A 88 -18.75 -2.04 -1.94
C ASP A 88 -18.09 -1.22 -3.06
N GLU A 89 -17.03 -0.47 -2.69
CA GLU A 89 -16.19 0.28 -3.63
C GLU A 89 -15.32 -0.67 -4.48
N THR A 90 -15.39 -1.97 -4.18
CA THR A 90 -14.71 -3.02 -4.94
C THR A 90 -15.13 -3.03 -6.42
N GLU A 91 -16.34 -2.62 -6.74
CA GLU A 91 -16.80 -2.58 -8.13
C GLU A 91 -16.07 -1.55 -8.98
N LEU A 92 -15.74 -0.38 -8.42
CA LEU A 92 -15.08 0.71 -9.17
C LEU A 92 -13.61 0.42 -9.52
N ILE A 93 -12.94 -0.40 -8.71
CA ILE A 93 -11.51 -0.67 -8.85
C ILE A 93 -11.26 -2.01 -9.51
N THR A 94 -12.22 -2.91 -9.42
CA THR A 94 -12.18 -4.19 -10.12
C THR A 94 -12.74 -4.11 -11.54
N ASP A 95 -13.17 -2.92 -11.96
CA ASP A 95 -13.58 -2.73 -13.36
C ASP A 95 -12.38 -2.96 -14.28
N GLY A 96 -12.51 -3.95 -15.18
CA GLY A 96 -11.42 -4.39 -16.05
C GLY A 96 -10.59 -5.56 -15.53
N LEU A 97 -10.76 -5.99 -14.28
CA LEU A 97 -10.12 -7.20 -13.75
C LEU A 97 -10.94 -8.45 -14.07
N ASN A 98 -10.27 -9.56 -14.39
CA ASN A 98 -10.94 -10.85 -14.52
C ASN A 98 -11.30 -11.40 -13.13
N GLU A 99 -12.13 -12.47 -13.10
CA GLU A 99 -12.60 -13.06 -11.85
C GLU A 99 -11.46 -13.52 -10.94
N TYR A 100 -10.42 -14.09 -11.52
CA TYR A 100 -9.23 -14.52 -10.80
C TYR A 100 -8.49 -13.35 -10.11
N GLU A 101 -8.29 -12.26 -10.82
CA GLU A 101 -7.65 -11.07 -10.28
C GLU A 101 -8.49 -10.46 -9.15
N ARG A 102 -9.81 -10.48 -9.26
CA ARG A 102 -10.73 -10.03 -8.20
C ARG A 102 -10.62 -10.89 -6.95
N GLU A 103 -10.62 -12.22 -7.11
CA GLU A 103 -10.46 -13.15 -5.98
C GLU A 103 -9.11 -12.96 -5.30
N THR A 104 -8.03 -12.85 -6.07
CA THR A 104 -6.68 -12.62 -5.54
C THR A 104 -6.62 -11.32 -4.75
N LEU A 105 -7.19 -10.24 -5.28
CA LEU A 105 -7.24 -8.96 -4.60
C LEU A 105 -8.05 -9.03 -3.30
N SER A 106 -9.19 -9.74 -3.32
CA SER A 106 -10.01 -9.96 -2.13
C SER A 106 -9.23 -10.68 -1.02
N MET A 107 -8.47 -11.70 -1.38
CA MET A 107 -7.62 -12.43 -0.43
C MET A 107 -6.52 -11.54 0.16
N ILE A 108 -5.91 -10.70 -0.67
CA ILE A 108 -4.91 -9.73 -0.20
C ILE A 108 -5.55 -8.76 0.79
N TRP A 109 -6.75 -8.29 0.53
CA TRP A 109 -7.47 -7.41 1.44
C TRP A 109 -7.77 -8.02 2.80
N ASP A 110 -7.98 -9.32 2.87
CA ASP A 110 -8.23 -10.04 4.12
C ASP A 110 -6.96 -10.31 4.95
N MET A 111 -5.79 -10.12 4.35
CA MET A 111 -4.53 -10.25 5.06
C MET A 111 -4.34 -9.16 6.11
N ASN A 112 -3.56 -9.46 7.14
CA ASN A 112 -3.15 -8.43 8.09
C ASN A 112 -2.21 -7.40 7.43
N LEU A 113 -2.05 -6.25 8.07
CA LEU A 113 -1.25 -5.14 7.57
C LEU A 113 0.20 -5.53 7.28
N LYS A 114 0.81 -6.36 8.11
CA LYS A 114 2.21 -6.78 7.93
C LYS A 114 2.41 -7.56 6.63
N LEU A 115 1.47 -8.42 6.29
CA LEU A 115 1.50 -9.18 5.04
C LEU A 115 1.15 -8.30 3.83
N LYS A 116 0.12 -7.46 3.93
CA LYS A 116 -0.23 -6.53 2.86
C LYS A 116 0.93 -5.63 2.46
N SER A 117 1.66 -5.09 3.42
CA SER A 117 2.76 -4.17 3.16
C SER A 117 3.86 -4.79 2.30
N VAL A 118 4.27 -6.01 2.59
CA VAL A 118 5.29 -6.69 1.77
C VAL A 118 4.75 -7.16 0.43
N VAL A 119 3.51 -7.63 0.39
CA VAL A 119 2.86 -8.06 -0.85
C VAL A 119 2.74 -6.92 -1.84
N VAL A 120 2.25 -5.77 -1.40
CA VAL A 120 2.06 -4.62 -2.30
C VAL A 120 3.39 -4.09 -2.81
N LEU A 121 4.42 -4.02 -1.99
CA LEU A 121 5.73 -3.52 -2.44
C LEU A 121 6.44 -4.50 -3.37
N HIS A 122 6.43 -5.77 -3.05
CA HIS A 122 7.15 -6.78 -3.83
C HIS A 122 6.42 -7.18 -5.10
N TYR A 123 5.13 -7.53 -5.02
CA TYR A 123 4.38 -8.07 -6.16
C TYR A 123 3.68 -7.01 -7.02
N ILE A 124 3.23 -5.91 -6.43
CA ILE A 124 2.48 -4.87 -7.15
C ILE A 124 3.40 -3.78 -7.67
N VAL A 125 4.27 -3.25 -6.81
CA VAL A 125 5.21 -2.19 -7.21
C VAL A 125 6.47 -2.76 -7.88
N GLY A 126 6.91 -3.96 -7.49
CA GLY A 126 8.02 -4.65 -8.11
C GLY A 126 9.37 -4.48 -7.41
N TYR A 127 9.39 -4.09 -6.14
CA TYR A 127 10.62 -4.01 -5.37
C TYR A 127 11.20 -5.39 -5.03
N SER A 128 12.51 -5.49 -4.98
CA SER A 128 13.18 -6.69 -4.48
C SER A 128 12.91 -6.89 -2.98
N VAL A 129 13.25 -8.06 -2.47
CA VAL A 129 13.17 -8.34 -1.02
C VAL A 129 14.01 -7.34 -0.22
N ASP A 130 15.22 -7.05 -0.66
CA ASP A 130 16.13 -6.13 0.03
C ASP A 130 15.63 -4.68 -0.01
N GLU A 131 15.15 -4.23 -1.16
CA GLU A 131 14.53 -2.91 -1.30
C GLU A 131 13.29 -2.77 -0.42
N THR A 132 12.43 -3.80 -0.39
CA THR A 132 11.25 -3.84 0.48
C THR A 132 11.64 -3.76 1.96
N ALA A 133 12.67 -4.48 2.37
CA ALA A 133 13.21 -4.44 3.73
C ALA A 133 13.68 -3.03 4.10
N ASP A 134 14.41 -2.38 3.21
CA ASP A 134 14.91 -1.01 3.42
C ASP A 134 13.75 0.00 3.56
N ILE A 135 12.74 -0.09 2.71
CA ILE A 135 11.57 0.80 2.75
C ILE A 135 10.80 0.63 4.05
N LEU A 136 10.55 -0.60 4.47
CA LEU A 136 9.76 -0.91 5.66
C LEU A 136 10.57 -0.85 6.97
N LYS A 137 11.90 -0.69 6.89
CA LYS A 137 12.80 -0.71 8.05
C LYS A 137 12.71 -2.01 8.84
N ILE A 138 12.71 -3.12 8.14
CA ILE A 138 12.74 -4.48 8.69
C ILE A 138 13.86 -5.28 8.02
N SER A 139 14.18 -6.45 8.54
CA SER A 139 15.20 -7.31 7.94
C SER A 139 14.68 -7.99 6.66
N SER A 140 15.59 -8.33 5.75
CA SER A 140 15.27 -9.13 4.56
C SER A 140 14.69 -10.50 4.93
N SER A 141 15.15 -11.11 6.01
CA SER A 141 14.56 -12.32 6.58
C SER A 141 13.10 -12.16 6.98
N ALA A 142 12.76 -11.02 7.59
CA ALA A 142 11.37 -10.71 7.96
C ALA A 142 10.49 -10.55 6.71
N VAL A 143 10.99 -9.89 5.68
CA VAL A 143 10.28 -9.78 4.39
C VAL A 143 10.02 -11.16 3.80
N LYS A 144 11.04 -12.01 3.71
CA LYS A 144 10.92 -13.37 3.18
C LYS A 144 9.89 -14.21 3.93
N LYS A 145 9.90 -14.15 5.26
CA LYS A 145 8.92 -14.85 6.10
C LYS A 145 7.50 -14.35 5.87
N ARG A 146 7.32 -13.03 5.78
CA ARG A 146 6.00 -12.44 5.51
C ARG A 146 5.50 -12.81 4.12
N LEU A 147 6.35 -12.77 3.10
CA LEU A 147 5.99 -13.20 1.75
C LEU A 147 5.63 -14.68 1.70
N GLN A 148 6.35 -15.53 2.42
CA GLN A 148 6.02 -16.95 2.53
C GLN A 148 4.65 -17.16 3.16
N ARG A 149 4.36 -16.48 4.28
CA ARG A 149 3.05 -16.57 4.95
C ARG A 149 1.92 -16.06 4.05
N ALA A 150 2.17 -14.99 3.29
CA ALA A 150 1.20 -14.49 2.32
C ALA A 150 0.90 -15.53 1.23
N ARG A 151 1.94 -16.17 0.68
CA ARG A 151 1.76 -17.24 -0.32
C ARG A 151 1.02 -18.45 0.25
N GLU A 152 1.31 -18.84 1.48
CA GLU A 152 0.61 -19.93 2.17
C GLU A 152 -0.86 -19.62 2.40
N ALA A 153 -1.17 -18.38 2.81
CA ALA A 153 -2.56 -17.94 2.96
C ALA A 153 -3.33 -17.99 1.64
N LEU A 154 -2.71 -17.53 0.55
CA LEU A 154 -3.31 -17.60 -0.79
C LEU A 154 -3.54 -19.04 -1.24
N LYS A 155 -2.61 -19.95 -0.97
CA LYS A 155 -2.76 -21.38 -1.32
C LYS A 155 -3.85 -22.08 -0.53
N SER A 156 -4.00 -21.77 0.76
CA SER A 156 -4.98 -22.43 1.62
C SER A 156 -6.42 -22.08 1.23
N GLU A 157 -6.64 -20.92 0.67
CA GLU A 157 -7.96 -20.49 0.20
C GLU A 157 -8.28 -21.01 -1.21
N TYR A 158 -7.26 -21.25 -2.04
CA TYR A 158 -7.41 -21.92 -3.35
C TYR A 158 -7.50 -23.44 -3.24
N LYS A 159 -8.38 -23.97 -2.40
CA LYS A 159 -8.70 -25.40 -2.37
C LYS A 159 -9.49 -25.82 -3.61
N GLY A 160 -8.94 -25.67 -4.78
CA GLY A 160 -9.66 -26.02 -6.00
C GLY A 160 -8.81 -26.07 -7.25
N GLY A 161 -7.50 -26.00 -7.11
CA GLY A 161 -6.60 -26.37 -8.18
C GLY A 161 -6.36 -25.33 -9.26
N LEU A 162 -5.76 -24.21 -8.91
CA LEU A 162 -4.87 -23.53 -9.82
C LEU A 162 -3.50 -23.43 -9.14
N VAL A 163 -2.70 -24.40 -9.47
CA VAL A 163 -1.29 -24.42 -9.12
C VAL A 163 -0.62 -23.32 -9.91
N TYR A 164 -0.21 -22.23 -9.25
CA TYR A 164 0.81 -21.38 -9.82
C TYR A 164 2.14 -22.07 -9.62
N GLU A 165 2.57 -22.78 -10.65
CA GLU A 165 3.98 -23.06 -10.83
C GLU A 165 4.69 -21.75 -11.16
N LYS A 166 5.54 -21.32 -10.26
CA LYS A 166 6.48 -20.20 -10.14
C LYS A 166 6.00 -19.03 -9.35
#